data_ea04c4aa473fd48e04001d7e2a2e21c5
#
_entry.id   ea04c4aa473fd48e04001d7e2a2e21c5
#
_cell.length_a   1.000
_cell.length_b   1.000
_cell.length_c   1.000
_cell.angle_alpha   90.00
_cell.angle_beta   90.00
_cell.angle_gamma   90.00
#
_symmetry.space_group_name_H-M   'P 1'
#
loop_
_entity.id
_entity.type
_entity.pdbx_description
1 polymer ?
#
loop_
_entity_poly.entity_id
_entity_poly.type
_entity_poly.pdbx_seq_one_letter_code
_entity_poly.pdbx_strand_id
1 'polypeptide(L)'
;MPIAPRFHIDHVHDLALQIKRAPLLVRLNQLQTIESLIFEIEDETLYPLDYIVYRITGYRSDGEDQPMLLGSALVGDLVATVAVVSHSLNIPAESALTVEETAKSLGVSARTISRLRREGLPFRWVAESTGRKRLGCVATTLQLFREKHKERISSASGFSRLSQKERNELVNAALQYSGSGRSLSDVAEELSKDSGRGHETIRSLLKRSPKARQVLEKPPPITRTEARRIEQEINN
;
A
#
# COMPACT_ATOMS: atom_id res chain seq x y z
N MET A 1 3.92 -11.70 15.72
CA MET A 1 5.35 -11.52 15.46
C MET A 1 5.53 -10.74 14.17
N PRO A 2 6.38 -9.70 14.12
CA PRO A 2 6.71 -9.08 12.84
C PRO A 2 7.43 -10.12 11.99
N ILE A 3 6.98 -10.25 10.75
CA ILE A 3 7.61 -11.14 9.77
C ILE A 3 9.06 -10.67 9.57
N ALA A 4 10.01 -11.58 9.65
CA ALA A 4 11.41 -11.28 9.37
C ALA A 4 11.53 -10.67 7.96
N PRO A 5 12.32 -9.61 7.78
CA PRO A 5 12.52 -9.04 6.46
C PRO A 5 13.10 -10.10 5.53
N ARG A 6 12.53 -10.18 4.32
CA ARG A 6 13.02 -11.09 3.28
C ARG A 6 13.94 -10.32 2.36
N PHE A 7 15.09 -10.90 2.05
CA PHE A 7 16.02 -10.41 1.05
C PHE A 7 15.87 -11.23 -0.23
N HIS A 8 16.04 -10.57 -1.36
CA HIS A 8 16.05 -11.19 -2.70
C HIS A 8 17.48 -11.33 -3.21
N ILE A 9 18.41 -10.51 -2.69
CA ILE A 9 19.81 -10.38 -3.10
C ILE A 9 20.69 -10.75 -1.93
N ASP A 10 21.35 -11.91 -1.99
CA ASP A 10 22.20 -12.42 -0.91
C ASP A 10 23.31 -11.45 -0.51
N HIS A 11 23.94 -10.79 -1.49
CA HIS A 11 24.98 -9.79 -1.23
C HIS A 11 24.48 -8.59 -0.41
N VAL A 12 23.23 -8.14 -0.62
CA VAL A 12 22.63 -7.05 0.18
C VAL A 12 22.29 -7.53 1.58
N HIS A 13 21.87 -8.79 1.74
CA HIS A 13 21.69 -9.41 3.04
C HIS A 13 23.01 -9.48 3.84
N ASP A 14 24.08 -9.93 3.20
CA ASP A 14 25.39 -10.01 3.83
C ASP A 14 25.92 -8.63 4.23
N LEU A 15 25.73 -7.62 3.37
CA LEU A 15 26.03 -6.22 3.69
C LEU A 15 25.23 -5.75 4.92
N ALA A 16 23.95 -6.06 5.01
CA ALA A 16 23.13 -5.70 6.17
C ALA A 16 23.67 -6.32 7.48
N LEU A 17 24.14 -7.57 7.44
CA LEU A 17 24.76 -8.25 8.58
C LEU A 17 26.12 -7.66 8.96
N GLN A 18 26.92 -7.22 7.97
CA GLN A 18 28.18 -6.52 8.21
C GLN A 18 27.93 -5.16 8.87
N ILE A 19 27.01 -4.36 8.34
CA ILE A 19 26.62 -3.07 8.92
C ILE A 19 26.14 -3.25 10.37
N LYS A 20 25.34 -4.26 10.65
CA LYS A 20 24.84 -4.57 12.01
C LYS A 20 25.98 -4.77 13.02
N ARG A 21 27.16 -5.19 12.58
CA ARG A 21 28.33 -5.44 13.45
C ARG A 21 29.26 -4.21 13.56
N ALA A 22 29.06 -3.18 12.75
CA ALA A 22 29.88 -1.97 12.75
C ALA A 22 29.73 -1.18 14.08
N PRO A 23 30.66 -0.26 14.41
CA PRO A 23 30.54 0.65 15.53
C PRO A 23 29.26 1.50 15.47
N LEU A 24 28.73 1.91 16.63
CA LEU A 24 27.45 2.61 16.75
C LEU A 24 27.29 3.80 15.79
N LEU A 25 28.27 4.70 15.75
CA LEU A 25 28.21 5.90 14.90
C LEU A 25 28.22 5.54 13.41
N VAL A 26 29.00 4.53 13.03
CA VAL A 26 29.06 4.03 11.65
C VAL A 26 27.71 3.46 11.24
N ARG A 27 27.07 2.64 12.10
CA ARG A 27 25.74 2.10 11.85
C ARG A 27 24.69 3.17 11.65
N LEU A 28 24.72 4.22 12.49
CA LEU A 28 23.77 5.35 12.40
C LEU A 28 23.95 6.10 11.08
N ASN A 29 25.19 6.43 10.70
CA ASN A 29 25.46 7.10 9.43
C ASN A 29 25.07 6.26 8.22
N GLN A 30 25.44 4.98 8.22
CA GLN A 30 25.09 4.06 7.13
C GLN A 30 23.58 3.86 7.04
N LEU A 31 22.86 3.79 8.16
CA LEU A 31 21.40 3.72 8.18
C LEU A 31 20.75 4.94 7.51
N GLN A 32 21.25 6.14 7.79
CA GLN A 32 20.76 7.38 7.15
C GLN A 32 21.04 7.38 5.66
N THR A 33 22.25 6.95 5.27
CA THR A 33 22.65 6.84 3.85
C THR A 33 21.74 5.85 3.10
N ILE A 34 21.45 4.68 3.69
CA ILE A 34 20.54 3.68 3.09
C ILE A 34 19.15 4.27 2.89
N GLU A 35 18.62 4.98 3.88
CA GLU A 35 17.30 5.60 3.75
C GLU A 35 17.23 6.66 2.66
N SER A 36 18.30 7.46 2.46
CA SER A 36 18.38 8.41 1.35
C SER A 36 18.50 7.70 0.01
N LEU A 37 19.34 6.66 -0.04
CA LEU A 37 19.61 5.89 -1.26
C LEU A 37 18.35 5.21 -1.81
N ILE A 38 17.44 4.76 -0.97
CA ILE A 38 16.13 4.18 -1.37
C ILE A 38 15.35 5.14 -2.30
N PHE A 39 15.48 6.45 -2.10
CA PHE A 39 14.77 7.44 -2.92
C PHE A 39 15.54 7.85 -4.18
N GLU A 40 16.85 7.59 -4.24
CA GLU A 40 17.68 7.84 -5.41
C GLU A 40 17.62 6.69 -6.43
N ILE A 41 17.31 5.47 -5.96
CA ILE A 41 17.21 4.28 -6.83
C ILE A 41 15.92 4.35 -7.66
N GLU A 42 16.07 4.09 -8.96
CA GLU A 42 14.96 3.96 -9.92
C GLU A 42 14.66 2.49 -10.19
N ASP A 43 13.38 2.13 -10.19
CA ASP A 43 12.89 0.75 -10.19
C ASP A 43 13.39 -0.06 -11.41
N GLU A 44 13.48 0.57 -12.59
CA GLU A 44 13.81 -0.09 -13.87
C GLU A 44 15.30 0.00 -14.24
N THR A 45 16.11 0.64 -13.41
CA THR A 45 17.54 0.84 -13.65
C THR A 45 18.37 -0.28 -13.03
N LEU A 46 19.46 -0.67 -13.70
CA LEU A 46 20.44 -1.63 -13.20
C LEU A 46 21.60 -0.89 -12.50
N TYR A 47 21.92 -1.33 -11.30
CA TYR A 47 23.00 -0.77 -10.47
C TYR A 47 24.07 -1.81 -10.20
N PRO A 48 25.37 -1.51 -10.39
CA PRO A 48 26.45 -2.39 -9.96
C PRO A 48 26.44 -2.54 -8.43
N LEU A 49 26.73 -3.73 -7.92
CA LEU A 49 26.78 -3.99 -6.48
C LEU A 49 27.82 -3.11 -5.78
N ASP A 50 28.98 -2.92 -6.38
CA ASP A 50 30.07 -2.09 -5.83
C ASP A 50 29.65 -0.63 -5.66
N TYR A 51 28.82 -0.10 -6.58
CA TYR A 51 28.23 1.24 -6.44
C TYR A 51 27.38 1.34 -5.17
N ILE A 52 26.55 0.34 -4.90
CA ILE A 52 25.70 0.32 -3.71
C ILE A 52 26.52 0.20 -2.43
N VAL A 53 27.49 -0.72 -2.43
CA VAL A 53 28.42 -0.88 -1.30
C VAL A 53 29.20 0.41 -1.04
N TYR A 54 29.73 1.03 -2.09
CA TYR A 54 30.46 2.30 -1.98
C TYR A 54 29.60 3.42 -1.43
N ARG A 55 28.37 3.59 -1.94
CA ARG A 55 27.45 4.61 -1.49
C ARG A 55 27.12 4.48 0.00
N ILE A 56 27.00 3.26 0.52
CA ILE A 56 26.64 2.99 1.92
C ILE A 56 27.86 3.04 2.84
N THR A 57 28.99 2.49 2.42
CA THR A 57 30.13 2.24 3.30
C THR A 57 31.33 3.16 3.07
N GLY A 58 31.40 3.82 1.91
CA GLY A 58 32.57 4.55 1.44
C GLY A 58 33.70 3.64 0.93
N TYR A 59 33.53 2.31 1.01
CA TYR A 59 34.53 1.33 0.54
C TYR A 59 34.20 0.92 -0.88
N ARG A 60 35.26 0.88 -1.75
CA ARG A 60 35.17 0.40 -3.11
C ARG A 60 35.85 -0.95 -3.22
N SER A 61 35.19 -1.93 -3.81
CA SER A 61 35.77 -3.23 -4.10
C SER A 61 36.60 -3.15 -5.39
N ASP A 62 37.77 -3.82 -5.40
CA ASP A 62 38.64 -3.88 -6.59
C ASP A 62 38.28 -5.04 -7.55
N GLY A 63 37.11 -5.66 -7.39
CA GLY A 63 36.65 -6.78 -8.23
C GLY A 63 36.18 -6.33 -9.61
N GLU A 64 36.68 -7.03 -10.67
CA GLU A 64 36.33 -6.72 -12.06
C GLU A 64 34.92 -7.14 -12.46
N ASP A 65 34.39 -8.22 -11.87
CA ASP A 65 33.04 -8.75 -12.15
C ASP A 65 32.08 -8.45 -11.00
N GLN A 66 31.28 -7.40 -11.16
CA GLN A 66 30.24 -7.01 -10.17
C GLN A 66 28.85 -7.35 -10.68
N PRO A 67 28.01 -8.04 -9.87
CA PRO A 67 26.64 -8.33 -10.26
C PRO A 67 25.84 -7.02 -10.42
N MET A 68 25.04 -6.98 -11.49
CA MET A 68 24.10 -5.90 -11.76
C MET A 68 22.77 -6.20 -11.05
N LEU A 69 22.29 -5.24 -10.28
CA LEU A 69 21.12 -5.36 -9.44
C LEU A 69 19.98 -4.50 -10.00
N LEU A 70 18.80 -5.10 -10.17
CA LEU A 70 17.62 -4.36 -10.61
C LEU A 70 17.11 -3.46 -9.47
N GLY A 71 16.85 -2.19 -9.79
CA GLY A 71 16.45 -1.18 -8.80
C GLY A 71 15.23 -1.56 -7.96
N SER A 72 14.19 -2.15 -8.55
CA SER A 72 12.99 -2.59 -7.83
C SER A 72 13.27 -3.67 -6.76
N ALA A 73 14.16 -4.63 -7.06
CA ALA A 73 14.60 -5.63 -6.09
C ALA A 73 15.49 -4.99 -5.00
N LEU A 74 16.38 -4.10 -5.43
CA LEU A 74 17.30 -3.39 -4.54
C LEU A 74 16.57 -2.51 -3.52
N VAL A 75 15.56 -1.74 -3.93
CA VAL A 75 14.72 -0.92 -3.02
C VAL A 75 14.10 -1.78 -1.93
N GLY A 76 13.55 -2.94 -2.28
CA GLY A 76 12.98 -3.88 -1.30
C GLY A 76 14.02 -4.35 -0.27
N ASP A 77 15.20 -4.70 -0.72
CA ASP A 77 16.28 -5.20 0.14
C ASP A 77 16.93 -4.08 0.98
N LEU A 78 17.00 -2.86 0.46
CA LEU A 78 17.44 -1.68 1.25
C LEU A 78 16.43 -1.37 2.38
N VAL A 79 15.13 -1.47 2.12
CA VAL A 79 14.10 -1.35 3.17
C VAL A 79 14.26 -2.46 4.23
N ALA A 80 14.55 -3.68 3.80
CA ALA A 80 14.85 -4.80 4.71
C ALA A 80 16.11 -4.53 5.54
N THR A 81 17.15 -3.96 4.91
CA THR A 81 18.40 -3.56 5.57
C THR A 81 18.15 -2.51 6.65
N VAL A 82 17.32 -1.48 6.37
CA VAL A 82 16.92 -0.49 7.40
C VAL A 82 16.31 -1.17 8.62
N ALA A 83 15.43 -2.16 8.43
CA ALA A 83 14.82 -2.89 9.52
C ALA A 83 15.84 -3.73 10.32
N VAL A 84 16.75 -4.44 9.64
CA VAL A 84 17.78 -5.28 10.29
C VAL A 84 18.76 -4.42 11.10
N VAL A 85 19.28 -3.36 10.51
CA VAL A 85 20.27 -2.48 11.14
C VAL A 85 19.66 -1.72 12.32
N SER A 86 18.49 -1.08 12.13
CA SER A 86 17.84 -0.31 13.18
C SER A 86 17.41 -1.17 14.38
N HIS A 87 17.06 -2.43 14.16
CA HIS A 87 16.74 -3.35 15.26
C HIS A 87 17.92 -3.55 16.21
N SER A 88 19.16 -3.41 15.73
CA SER A 88 20.37 -3.50 16.55
C SER A 88 20.73 -2.21 17.30
N LEU A 89 19.96 -1.14 17.08
CA LEU A 89 20.18 0.19 17.64
C LEU A 89 19.11 0.52 18.69
N ASN A 90 19.44 1.44 19.59
CA ASN A 90 18.47 2.03 20.56
C ASN A 90 18.12 3.45 20.11
N ILE A 91 17.40 3.55 18.99
CA ILE A 91 16.92 4.84 18.46
C ILE A 91 15.69 5.25 19.28
N PRO A 92 15.63 6.49 19.82
CA PRO A 92 14.48 6.94 20.61
C PRO A 92 13.17 6.93 19.79
N ALA A 93 12.07 6.51 20.42
CA ALA A 93 10.76 6.41 19.78
C ALA A 93 10.20 7.75 19.33
N GLU A 94 10.56 8.82 20.03
CA GLU A 94 10.13 10.20 19.75
C GLU A 94 10.68 10.74 18.43
N SER A 95 11.73 10.11 17.89
CA SER A 95 12.33 10.48 16.61
C SER A 95 11.56 9.98 15.38
N ALA A 96 10.48 9.21 15.58
CA ALA A 96 9.76 8.58 14.49
C ALA A 96 8.25 8.44 14.74
N LEU A 97 7.47 8.71 13.70
CA LEU A 97 6.01 8.55 13.68
C LEU A 97 5.63 7.07 13.77
N THR A 98 4.55 6.79 14.48
CA THR A 98 3.92 5.46 14.48
C THR A 98 3.32 5.12 13.11
N VAL A 99 2.87 3.89 12.92
CA VAL A 99 2.15 3.48 11.70
C VAL A 99 0.86 4.27 11.55
N GLU A 100 0.16 4.51 12.65
CA GLU A 100 -1.10 5.25 12.70
C GLU A 100 -0.90 6.74 12.38
N GLU A 101 0.12 7.38 12.95
CA GLU A 101 0.48 8.77 12.66
C GLU A 101 0.95 8.94 11.21
N THR A 102 1.74 7.99 10.69
CA THR A 102 2.15 7.96 9.29
C THR A 102 0.94 7.83 8.36
N ALA A 103 0.01 6.94 8.70
CA ALA A 103 -1.23 6.75 7.94
C ALA A 103 -2.08 8.02 7.93
N LYS A 104 -2.23 8.67 9.07
CA LYS A 104 -2.93 9.95 9.21
C LYS A 104 -2.27 11.06 8.39
N SER A 105 -0.94 11.15 8.45
CA SER A 105 -0.16 12.15 7.69
C SER A 105 -0.28 11.99 6.18
N LEU A 106 -0.40 10.75 5.68
CA LEU A 106 -0.60 10.46 4.25
C LEU A 106 -2.08 10.43 3.82
N GLY A 107 -3.03 10.52 4.76
CA GLY A 107 -4.45 10.41 4.47
C GLY A 107 -4.89 9.01 4.03
N VAL A 108 -4.19 7.96 4.46
CA VAL A 108 -4.43 6.57 4.04
C VAL A 108 -4.70 5.65 5.24
N SER A 109 -5.07 4.39 4.98
CA SER A 109 -5.26 3.39 6.05
C SER A 109 -3.93 2.77 6.50
N ALA A 110 -3.86 2.25 7.73
CA ALA A 110 -2.70 1.48 8.23
C ALA A 110 -2.39 0.26 7.34
N ARG A 111 -3.41 -0.35 6.73
CA ARG A 111 -3.23 -1.43 5.74
C ARG A 111 -2.50 -0.92 4.48
N THR A 112 -2.82 0.30 4.04
CA THR A 112 -2.11 0.95 2.93
C THR A 112 -0.66 1.21 3.28
N ILE A 113 -0.34 1.64 4.52
CA ILE A 113 1.04 1.79 4.98
C ILE A 113 1.79 0.46 4.89
N SER A 114 1.18 -0.66 5.30
CA SER A 114 1.79 -1.99 5.17
C SER A 114 2.11 -2.37 3.71
N ARG A 115 1.36 -1.86 2.73
CA ARG A 115 1.65 -2.00 1.30
C ARG A 115 2.79 -1.07 0.88
N LEU A 116 2.72 0.21 1.23
CA LEU A 116 3.73 1.21 0.88
C LEU A 116 5.12 0.84 1.44
N ARG A 117 5.19 0.16 2.58
CA ARG A 117 6.45 -0.36 3.13
C ARG A 117 7.12 -1.38 2.19
N ARG A 118 6.35 -2.19 1.49
CA ARG A 118 6.89 -3.12 0.47
C ARG A 118 7.27 -2.41 -0.83
N GLU A 119 6.74 -1.23 -1.04
CA GLU A 119 6.95 -0.38 -2.21
C GLU A 119 8.00 0.73 -1.97
N GLY A 120 8.81 0.61 -0.91
CA GLY A 120 9.95 1.50 -0.67
C GLY A 120 9.78 2.52 0.46
N LEU A 121 8.69 2.49 1.26
CA LEU A 121 8.59 3.34 2.46
C LEU A 121 9.33 2.69 3.63
N PRO A 122 10.51 3.17 4.03
CA PRO A 122 11.29 2.55 5.09
C PRO A 122 10.71 2.87 6.48
N PHE A 123 10.80 1.89 7.36
CA PHE A 123 10.49 2.01 8.77
C PHE A 123 11.66 1.51 9.60
N ARG A 124 12.04 2.27 10.62
CA ARG A 124 13.06 1.90 11.61
C ARG A 124 12.44 1.20 12.81
N TRP A 125 13.21 0.35 13.46
CA TRP A 125 12.94 -0.06 14.82
C TRP A 125 13.38 1.05 15.77
N VAL A 126 12.47 1.53 16.62
CA VAL A 126 12.71 2.56 17.63
C VAL A 126 12.37 2.00 19.01
N ALA A 127 13.07 2.45 20.03
CA ALA A 127 12.93 2.02 21.42
C ALA A 127 12.07 2.99 22.21
N GLU A 128 11.01 2.50 22.84
CA GLU A 128 10.22 3.23 23.82
C GLU A 128 10.96 3.33 25.17
N SER A 129 10.54 4.23 26.03
CA SER A 129 11.07 4.39 27.40
C SER A 129 11.00 3.10 28.23
N THR A 130 10.06 2.23 27.91
CA THR A 130 9.92 0.89 28.51
C THR A 130 10.95 -0.13 28.02
N GLY A 131 11.80 0.23 27.05
CA GLY A 131 12.72 -0.70 26.36
C GLY A 131 12.06 -1.54 25.26
N ARG A 132 10.74 -1.47 25.10
CA ARG A 132 10.03 -2.15 24.02
C ARG A 132 10.34 -1.48 22.69
N LYS A 133 10.55 -2.29 21.64
CA LYS A 133 10.77 -1.79 20.28
C LYS A 133 9.50 -1.80 19.47
N ARG A 134 9.27 -0.72 18.71
CA ARG A 134 8.21 -0.59 17.71
C ARG A 134 8.77 -0.11 16.37
N LEU A 135 8.00 -0.27 15.32
CA LEU A 135 8.33 0.32 14.02
C LEU A 135 7.90 1.78 13.99
N GLY A 136 8.75 2.64 13.44
CA GLY A 136 8.47 4.04 13.26
C GLY A 136 9.02 4.57 11.94
N CYS A 137 8.34 5.54 11.33
CA CYS A 137 8.74 6.22 10.12
C CYS A 137 9.32 7.60 10.47
N VAL A 138 10.52 7.91 9.96
CA VAL A 138 11.13 9.22 10.20
C VAL A 138 10.43 10.27 9.34
N ALA A 139 10.19 11.45 9.90
CA ALA A 139 9.43 12.50 9.23
C ALA A 139 10.08 12.96 7.91
N THR A 140 11.40 13.12 7.89
CA THR A 140 12.16 13.48 6.67
C THR A 140 12.03 12.40 5.58
N THR A 141 12.15 11.14 5.96
CA THR A 141 11.98 9.98 5.08
C THR A 141 10.56 9.91 4.52
N LEU A 142 9.55 10.21 5.35
CA LEU A 142 8.17 10.28 4.91
C LEU A 142 7.94 11.41 3.88
N GLN A 143 8.61 12.55 4.06
CA GLN A 143 8.54 13.66 3.12
C GLN A 143 9.15 13.27 1.76
N LEU A 144 10.35 12.68 1.74
CA LEU A 144 10.99 12.19 0.51
C LEU A 144 10.10 11.16 -0.21
N PHE A 145 9.51 10.25 0.53
CA PHE A 145 8.57 9.28 -0.03
C PHE A 145 7.36 9.95 -0.66
N ARG A 146 6.79 10.97 0.01
CA ARG A 146 5.65 11.74 -0.51
C ARG A 146 5.98 12.46 -1.80
N GLU A 147 7.17 13.05 -1.91
CA GLU A 147 7.64 13.74 -3.11
C GLU A 147 7.82 12.77 -4.28
N LYS A 148 8.52 11.64 -4.06
CA LYS A 148 8.77 10.63 -5.10
C LYS A 148 7.48 9.93 -5.58
N HIS A 149 6.48 9.73 -4.70
CA HIS A 149 5.28 8.95 -4.99
C HIS A 149 3.98 9.78 -4.91
N LYS A 150 4.05 11.08 -5.24
CA LYS A 150 2.94 12.04 -5.09
C LYS A 150 1.64 11.58 -5.76
N GLU A 151 1.72 11.12 -7.00
CA GLU A 151 0.55 10.65 -7.76
C GLU A 151 -0.08 9.39 -7.13
N ARG A 152 0.74 8.47 -6.69
CA ARG A 152 0.34 7.21 -6.06
C ARG A 152 -0.35 7.42 -4.71
N ILE A 153 0.17 8.37 -3.92
CA ILE A 153 -0.41 8.76 -2.63
C ILE A 153 -1.72 9.50 -2.86
N SER A 154 -1.78 10.41 -3.81
CA SER A 154 -3.00 11.13 -4.20
C SER A 154 -4.11 10.17 -4.61
N SER A 155 -3.80 9.20 -5.47
CA SER A 155 -4.74 8.15 -5.84
C SER A 155 -5.19 7.30 -4.62
N ALA A 156 -4.27 6.94 -3.74
CA ALA A 156 -4.57 6.15 -2.54
C ALA A 156 -5.39 6.93 -1.49
N SER A 157 -5.16 8.22 -1.34
CA SER A 157 -5.91 9.10 -0.44
C SER A 157 -7.31 9.39 -0.96
N GLY A 158 -7.50 9.48 -2.29
CA GLY A 158 -8.82 9.59 -2.93
C GLY A 158 -9.72 8.36 -2.71
N PHE A 159 -9.14 7.20 -2.41
CA PHE A 159 -9.85 5.99 -2.01
C PHE A 159 -10.21 5.97 -0.50
N SER A 160 -10.73 7.08 0.03
CA SER A 160 -11.28 7.05 1.38
C SER A 160 -12.49 6.09 1.44
N ARG A 161 -12.58 5.29 2.53
CA ARG A 161 -13.80 4.48 2.75
C ARG A 161 -15.01 5.38 2.75
N LEU A 162 -16.04 4.96 2.01
CA LEU A 162 -17.36 5.61 2.08
C LEU A 162 -17.78 5.74 3.55
N SER A 163 -18.05 6.96 4.00
CA SER A 163 -18.65 7.21 5.29
C SER A 163 -20.06 6.59 5.35
N GLN A 164 -20.62 6.38 6.54
CA GLN A 164 -21.99 5.87 6.64
C GLN A 164 -23.00 6.82 5.97
N LYS A 165 -22.76 8.13 6.06
CA LYS A 165 -23.59 9.15 5.41
C LYS A 165 -23.55 9.00 3.88
N GLU A 166 -22.36 8.97 3.27
CA GLU A 166 -22.19 8.75 1.84
C GLU A 166 -22.81 7.43 1.35
N ARG A 167 -22.68 6.35 2.14
CA ARG A 167 -23.31 5.07 1.80
C ARG A 167 -24.83 5.20 1.72
N ASN A 168 -25.44 5.87 2.71
CA ASN A 168 -26.86 6.08 2.74
C ASN A 168 -27.32 6.97 1.58
N GLU A 169 -26.57 8.02 1.26
CA GLU A 169 -26.85 8.91 0.13
C GLU A 169 -26.80 8.16 -1.21
N LEU A 170 -25.76 7.37 -1.44
CA LEU A 170 -25.61 6.56 -2.65
C LEU A 170 -26.70 5.50 -2.78
N VAL A 171 -27.07 4.83 -1.67
CA VAL A 171 -28.19 3.86 -1.67
C VAL A 171 -29.50 4.57 -1.97
N ASN A 172 -29.77 5.72 -1.35
CA ASN A 172 -30.98 6.49 -1.60
C ASN A 172 -31.06 7.01 -3.04
N ALA A 173 -29.94 7.50 -3.60
CA ALA A 173 -29.86 7.89 -5.01
C ALA A 173 -30.14 6.70 -5.93
N ALA A 174 -29.61 5.50 -5.61
CA ALA A 174 -29.90 4.29 -6.38
C ALA A 174 -31.38 3.89 -6.36
N LEU A 175 -32.09 4.12 -5.24
CA LEU A 175 -33.51 3.82 -5.14
C LEU A 175 -34.37 4.72 -6.06
N GLN A 176 -33.90 5.88 -6.47
CA GLN A 176 -34.61 6.75 -7.43
C GLN A 176 -34.70 6.11 -8.82
N TYR A 177 -33.83 5.17 -9.15
CA TYR A 177 -33.86 4.38 -10.39
C TYR A 177 -34.83 3.18 -10.32
N SER A 178 -35.61 3.05 -9.21
CA SER A 178 -36.64 2.03 -9.07
C SER A 178 -37.62 2.10 -10.24
N GLY A 179 -37.92 0.94 -10.84
CA GLY A 179 -38.84 0.86 -11.96
C GLY A 179 -38.30 1.34 -13.31
N SER A 180 -37.06 1.84 -13.40
CA SER A 180 -36.46 2.31 -14.67
C SER A 180 -36.00 1.18 -15.59
N GLY A 181 -36.06 -0.08 -15.17
CA GLY A 181 -35.57 -1.23 -15.93
C GLY A 181 -34.03 -1.31 -16.08
N ARG A 182 -33.29 -0.37 -15.46
CA ARG A 182 -31.81 -0.36 -15.48
C ARG A 182 -31.23 -1.46 -14.59
N SER A 183 -30.11 -2.02 -15.03
CA SER A 183 -29.40 -2.99 -14.22
C SER A 183 -28.64 -2.32 -13.06
N LEU A 184 -28.33 -3.08 -12.02
CA LEU A 184 -27.50 -2.61 -10.90
C LEU A 184 -26.14 -2.07 -11.38
N SER A 185 -25.58 -2.63 -12.47
CA SER A 185 -24.32 -2.17 -13.04
C SER A 185 -24.46 -0.80 -13.70
N ASP A 186 -25.53 -0.58 -14.45
CA ASP A 186 -25.78 0.70 -15.14
C ASP A 186 -26.00 1.83 -14.13
N VAL A 187 -26.76 1.55 -13.06
CA VAL A 187 -26.97 2.51 -11.96
C VAL A 187 -25.66 2.79 -11.23
N ALA A 188 -24.82 1.80 -11.01
CA ALA A 188 -23.52 1.99 -10.38
C ALA A 188 -22.58 2.83 -11.26
N GLU A 189 -22.65 2.69 -12.59
CA GLU A 189 -21.86 3.51 -13.51
C GLU A 189 -22.28 4.99 -13.46
N GLU A 190 -23.58 5.27 -13.45
CA GLU A 190 -24.09 6.64 -13.40
C GLU A 190 -23.74 7.32 -12.08
N LEU A 191 -23.98 6.65 -10.96
CA LEU A 191 -23.60 7.14 -9.63
C LEU A 191 -22.08 7.29 -9.46
N SER A 192 -21.28 6.52 -10.20
CA SER A 192 -19.83 6.68 -10.24
C SER A 192 -19.42 8.00 -10.87
N LYS A 193 -20.07 8.40 -11.97
CA LYS A 193 -19.82 9.68 -12.65
C LYS A 193 -20.20 10.86 -11.75
N ASP A 194 -21.33 10.78 -11.08
CA ASP A 194 -21.87 11.86 -10.25
C ASP A 194 -21.09 12.01 -8.92
N SER A 195 -20.70 10.91 -8.28
CA SER A 195 -20.06 10.94 -6.97
C SER A 195 -18.52 10.99 -7.03
N GLY A 196 -17.92 10.78 -8.19
CA GLY A 196 -16.45 10.62 -8.34
C GLY A 196 -15.88 9.37 -7.66
N ARG A 197 -16.73 8.44 -7.20
CA ARG A 197 -16.35 7.18 -6.57
C ARG A 197 -16.18 6.08 -7.60
N GLY A 198 -15.26 5.15 -7.37
CA GLY A 198 -15.03 4.03 -8.30
C GLY A 198 -16.29 3.18 -8.53
N HIS A 199 -16.60 2.86 -9.79
CA HIS A 199 -17.74 2.03 -10.21
C HIS A 199 -17.91 0.76 -9.38
N GLU A 200 -16.84 -0.04 -9.22
CA GLU A 200 -16.89 -1.30 -8.46
C GLU A 200 -17.16 -1.09 -6.95
N THR A 201 -16.74 0.06 -6.41
CA THR A 201 -17.04 0.42 -5.01
C THR A 201 -18.53 0.63 -4.82
N ILE A 202 -19.16 1.37 -5.73
CA ILE A 202 -20.62 1.64 -5.71
C ILE A 202 -21.37 0.35 -6.01
N ARG A 203 -20.99 -0.38 -7.03
CA ARG A 203 -21.59 -1.67 -7.40
C ARG A 203 -21.57 -2.65 -6.23
N SER A 204 -20.43 -2.78 -5.54
CA SER A 204 -20.30 -3.62 -4.35
C SER A 204 -21.16 -3.13 -3.16
N LEU A 205 -21.29 -1.80 -2.99
CA LEU A 205 -22.18 -1.20 -2.00
C LEU A 205 -23.65 -1.56 -2.28
N LEU A 206 -24.12 -1.33 -3.50
CA LEU A 206 -25.49 -1.60 -3.91
C LEU A 206 -25.83 -3.10 -3.80
N LYS A 207 -24.90 -3.97 -4.22
CA LYS A 207 -25.04 -5.42 -4.10
C LYS A 207 -25.17 -5.91 -2.64
N ARG A 208 -24.53 -5.21 -1.69
CA ARG A 208 -24.62 -5.52 -0.25
C ARG A 208 -25.80 -4.88 0.44
N SER A 209 -26.42 -3.88 -0.16
CA SER A 209 -27.59 -3.20 0.38
C SER A 209 -28.86 -3.98 0.08
N PRO A 210 -29.59 -4.53 1.09
CA PRO A 210 -30.84 -5.27 0.85
C PRO A 210 -31.88 -4.42 0.10
N LYS A 211 -31.97 -3.12 0.43
CA LYS A 211 -32.91 -2.19 -0.20
C LYS A 211 -32.63 -1.97 -1.68
N ALA A 212 -31.36 -1.71 -2.05
CA ALA A 212 -30.99 -1.50 -3.44
C ALA A 212 -31.10 -2.79 -4.26
N ARG A 213 -30.74 -3.92 -3.66
CA ARG A 213 -30.80 -5.22 -4.29
C ARG A 213 -32.24 -5.61 -4.65
N GLN A 214 -33.17 -5.46 -3.73
CA GLN A 214 -34.58 -5.79 -3.93
C GLN A 214 -35.22 -4.98 -5.07
N VAL A 215 -34.71 -3.76 -5.32
CA VAL A 215 -35.29 -2.83 -6.30
C VAL A 215 -34.62 -2.91 -7.66
N LEU A 216 -33.32 -3.23 -7.70
CA LEU A 216 -32.50 -3.20 -8.93
C LEU A 216 -32.14 -4.60 -9.47
N GLU A 217 -32.31 -5.67 -8.70
CA GLU A 217 -32.14 -7.03 -9.26
C GLU A 217 -33.34 -7.31 -10.19
N LYS A 218 -33.01 -7.57 -11.46
CA LYS A 218 -34.00 -8.13 -12.38
C LYS A 218 -34.51 -9.45 -11.81
N PRO A 219 -35.82 -9.72 -11.84
CA PRO A 219 -36.30 -11.05 -11.51
C PRO A 219 -35.54 -12.08 -12.35
N PRO A 220 -35.22 -13.26 -11.80
CA PRO A 220 -34.54 -14.30 -12.56
C PRO A 220 -35.29 -14.54 -13.89
N PRO A 221 -34.57 -14.79 -14.99
CA PRO A 221 -35.23 -15.03 -16.27
C PRO A 221 -36.22 -16.17 -16.08
N ILE A 222 -37.46 -15.92 -16.50
CA ILE A 222 -38.56 -16.88 -16.43
C ILE A 222 -38.08 -18.17 -17.09
N THR A 223 -38.12 -19.27 -16.36
CA THR A 223 -37.72 -20.56 -16.91
C THR A 223 -38.72 -20.97 -18.02
N ARG A 224 -38.27 -21.77 -19.00
CA ARG A 224 -39.18 -22.26 -20.09
C ARG A 224 -40.45 -22.91 -19.54
N THR A 225 -40.38 -23.52 -18.36
CA THR A 225 -41.50 -24.20 -17.71
C THR A 225 -42.50 -23.15 -17.11
N GLU A 226 -41.99 -22.09 -16.54
CA GLU A 226 -42.82 -20.98 -16.01
C GLU A 226 -43.47 -20.19 -17.14
N ALA A 227 -42.73 -19.93 -18.22
CA ALA A 227 -43.29 -19.29 -19.44
C ALA A 227 -44.48 -20.05 -19.99
N ARG A 228 -44.38 -21.39 -20.14
CA ARG A 228 -45.49 -22.24 -20.57
C ARG A 228 -46.67 -22.25 -19.64
N ARG A 229 -46.42 -22.14 -18.32
CA ARG A 229 -47.49 -22.07 -17.32
C ARG A 229 -48.28 -20.78 -17.42
N ILE A 230 -47.57 -19.67 -17.60
CA ILE A 230 -48.14 -18.31 -17.80
C ILE A 230 -48.96 -18.29 -19.13
N GLU A 231 -48.41 -18.85 -20.21
CA GLU A 231 -49.13 -18.97 -21.50
C GLU A 231 -50.44 -19.79 -21.36
N GLN A 232 -50.43 -20.84 -20.56
CA GLN A 232 -51.63 -21.65 -20.30
C GLN A 232 -52.67 -20.92 -19.42
N GLU A 233 -52.25 -20.09 -18.47
CA GLU A 233 -53.12 -19.29 -17.64
C GLU A 233 -53.77 -18.10 -18.37
N ILE A 234 -53.10 -17.58 -19.41
CA ILE A 234 -53.63 -16.46 -20.22
C ILE A 234 -54.61 -16.98 -21.27
N ASN A 235 -54.53 -18.25 -21.71
CA ASN A 235 -55.36 -18.83 -22.76
C ASN A 235 -56.58 -19.62 -22.23
N ASN A 236 -56.81 -19.59 -20.90
CA ASN A 236 -58.00 -20.11 -20.23
C ASN A 236 -58.89 -18.97 -19.69
#